data_66195a3d8d6b7612e7003612dbafca68
#
_entry.id   66195a3d8d6b7612e7003612dbafca68
#
_cell.length_a   1.000
_cell.length_b   1.000
_cell.length_c   1.000
_cell.angle_alpha   90.00
_cell.angle_beta   90.00
_cell.angle_gamma   90.00
#
_symmetry.space_group_name_H-M   'P 1'
#
loop_
_entity.id
_entity.type
_entity.pdbx_description
1 polymer ?
#
loop_
_entity_poly.entity_id
_entity_poly.type
_entity_poly.pdbx_seq_one_letter_code
_entity_poly.pdbx_strand_id
1 'polypeptide(L)'
;MKILYFTLSLLFANIAISQTHQITKHNGEELDVNFIKNENGLVYYSLNGSSEEMKISKYAISKITNKQTNQTQKISDKIIVNSKNDYKMVTVLPQEKTIGLKEAANFTGVSTRTKGEPPIANKKQTAMRIKTQSASKGYPFVSIVEKADGKYEAIAYVY
;
A
#
# COMPACT_ATOMS: atom_id res chain seq x y z
N MET A 1 31.59 23.96 41.62
CA MET A 1 31.49 23.88 40.12
C MET A 1 31.31 22.47 39.56
N LYS A 2 31.89 21.41 40.13
CA LYS A 2 31.73 20.01 39.62
C LYS A 2 30.28 19.48 39.68
N ILE A 3 29.48 19.88 40.67
CA ILE A 3 28.06 19.46 40.82
C ILE A 3 27.15 20.09 39.75
N LEU A 4 27.46 21.27 39.29
CA LEU A 4 26.66 21.97 38.26
C LEU A 4 26.73 21.30 36.89
N TYR A 5 27.88 20.73 36.54
CA TYR A 5 28.03 19.98 35.28
C TYR A 5 27.33 18.62 35.29
N PHE A 6 27.22 18.00 36.48
CA PHE A 6 26.54 16.73 36.62
C PHE A 6 25.00 16.85 36.47
N THR A 7 24.44 17.94 37.01
CA THR A 7 23.00 18.23 36.84
C THR A 7 22.64 18.65 35.41
N LEU A 8 23.54 19.33 34.70
CA LEU A 8 23.32 19.74 33.32
C LEU A 8 23.37 18.51 32.35
N SER A 9 24.22 17.53 32.64
CA SER A 9 24.29 16.31 31.79
C SER A 9 23.06 15.39 31.96
N LEU A 10 22.37 15.42 33.10
CA LEU A 10 21.14 14.66 33.30
C LEU A 10 19.93 15.24 32.53
N LEU A 11 19.94 16.52 32.18
CA LEU A 11 18.86 17.17 31.44
C LEU A 11 18.84 16.81 29.94
N PHE A 12 19.94 16.31 29.38
CA PHE A 12 20.01 15.92 27.97
C PHE A 12 19.67 14.42 27.72
N ALA A 13 19.43 13.64 28.75
CA ALA A 13 19.25 12.19 28.63
C ALA A 13 17.81 11.73 28.28
N ASN A 14 16.83 12.66 28.08
CA ASN A 14 15.42 12.30 27.93
C ASN A 14 14.78 12.70 26.61
N ILE A 15 15.54 12.83 25.53
CA ILE A 15 14.93 12.85 24.19
C ILE A 15 14.82 11.40 23.68
N ALA A 16 14.09 10.56 24.41
CA ALA A 16 13.58 9.36 23.83
C ALA A 16 12.47 9.76 22.85
N ILE A 17 12.79 9.83 21.57
CA ILE A 17 11.77 9.97 20.51
C ILE A 17 10.98 8.67 20.52
N SER A 18 9.94 8.62 21.34
CA SER A 18 9.04 7.49 21.44
C SER A 18 8.24 7.40 20.15
N GLN A 19 8.24 6.23 19.54
CA GLN A 19 7.34 5.92 18.42
C GLN A 19 5.89 6.11 18.89
N THR A 20 5.16 6.93 18.15
CA THR A 20 3.83 7.35 18.57
C THR A 20 2.74 6.38 18.12
N HIS A 21 3.01 5.61 17.05
CA HIS A 21 2.03 4.74 16.43
C HIS A 21 2.61 3.39 16.04
N GLN A 22 1.72 2.40 15.91
CA GLN A 22 2.00 1.10 15.34
C GLN A 22 1.09 0.89 14.12
N ILE A 23 1.68 0.63 12.96
CA ILE A 23 0.99 0.22 11.75
C ILE A 23 0.93 -1.30 11.73
N THR A 24 -0.27 -1.88 11.65
CA THR A 24 -0.48 -3.32 11.43
C THR A 24 -0.90 -3.54 9.97
N LYS A 25 -0.12 -4.30 9.21
CA LYS A 25 -0.43 -4.66 7.83
C LYS A 25 -1.38 -5.86 7.74
N HIS A 26 -2.00 -6.08 6.57
CA HIS A 26 -2.89 -7.22 6.34
C HIS A 26 -2.16 -8.57 6.28
N ASN A 27 -0.84 -8.60 6.06
CA ASN A 27 -0.01 -9.80 6.15
C ASN A 27 0.44 -10.14 7.58
N GLY A 28 0.05 -9.32 8.57
CA GLY A 28 0.40 -9.50 9.98
C GLY A 28 1.68 -8.79 10.43
N GLU A 29 2.41 -8.17 9.51
CA GLU A 29 3.60 -7.38 9.86
C GLU A 29 3.21 -6.12 10.64
N GLU A 30 3.98 -5.80 11.66
CA GLU A 30 3.80 -4.62 12.49
C GLU A 30 5.02 -3.70 12.37
N LEU A 31 4.76 -2.41 12.22
CA LEU A 31 5.78 -1.37 12.11
C LEU A 31 5.54 -0.30 13.16
N ASP A 32 6.52 -0.08 14.00
CA ASP A 32 6.53 1.03 14.95
C ASP A 32 7.06 2.30 14.28
N VAL A 33 6.24 3.35 14.26
CA VAL A 33 6.49 4.53 13.44
C VAL A 33 6.05 5.83 14.13
N ASN A 34 6.54 6.95 13.61
CA ASN A 34 5.95 8.26 13.82
C ASN A 34 4.97 8.51 12.67
N PHE A 35 3.67 8.45 12.95
CA PHE A 35 2.64 8.73 11.95
C PHE A 35 2.64 10.22 11.61
N ILE A 36 2.59 10.54 10.30
CA ILE A 36 2.59 11.92 9.81
C ILE A 36 1.18 12.29 9.31
N LYS A 37 0.66 11.57 8.29
CA LYS A 37 -0.65 11.83 7.72
C LYS A 37 -1.17 10.64 6.91
N ASN A 38 -2.49 10.65 6.65
CA ASN A 38 -3.14 9.76 5.68
C ASN A 38 -3.78 10.63 4.60
N GLU A 39 -3.27 10.54 3.39
CA GLU A 39 -3.68 11.42 2.29
C GLU A 39 -3.61 10.68 0.95
N ASN A 40 -4.61 10.90 0.08
CA ASN A 40 -4.66 10.34 -1.29
C ASN A 40 -4.51 8.82 -1.38
N GLY A 41 -4.90 8.08 -0.32
CA GLY A 41 -4.78 6.63 -0.25
C GLY A 41 -3.38 6.11 0.09
N LEU A 42 -2.51 6.99 0.59
CA LEU A 42 -1.19 6.69 1.13
C LEU A 42 -1.11 7.14 2.58
N VAL A 43 -0.46 6.36 3.40
CA VAL A 43 -0.09 6.69 4.78
C VAL A 43 1.38 7.09 4.78
N TYR A 44 1.66 8.28 5.32
CA TYR A 44 2.99 8.86 5.44
C TYR A 44 3.46 8.71 6.89
N TYR A 45 4.71 8.29 7.05
CA TYR A 45 5.32 8.04 8.35
C TYR A 45 6.83 8.19 8.29
N SER A 46 7.48 8.28 9.45
CA SER A 46 8.94 8.14 9.57
C SER A 46 9.28 7.03 10.55
N LEU A 47 10.45 6.41 10.36
CA LEU A 47 11.01 5.46 11.32
C LEU A 47 11.61 6.19 12.52
N ASN A 48 11.77 5.47 13.61
CA ASN A 48 12.39 6.04 14.81
C ASN A 48 13.81 6.51 14.52
N GLY A 49 14.13 7.73 14.96
CA GLY A 49 15.45 8.33 14.76
C GLY A 49 15.74 8.81 13.33
N SER A 50 14.77 8.66 12.40
CA SER A 50 14.87 9.18 11.03
C SER A 50 13.91 10.34 10.81
N SER A 51 14.39 11.37 10.12
CA SER A 51 13.55 12.47 9.60
C SER A 51 13.04 12.19 8.17
N GLU A 52 13.43 11.05 7.58
CA GLU A 52 13.00 10.67 6.24
C GLU A 52 11.52 10.27 6.23
N GLU A 53 10.74 10.96 5.38
CA GLU A 53 9.34 10.64 5.17
C GLU A 53 9.21 9.42 4.24
N MET A 54 8.59 8.37 4.76
CA MET A 54 8.24 7.16 4.02
C MET A 54 6.74 7.12 3.76
N LYS A 55 6.33 6.32 2.80
CA LYS A 55 4.91 6.16 2.45
C LYS A 55 4.58 4.69 2.20
N ILE A 56 3.33 4.33 2.50
CA ILE A 56 2.78 2.99 2.28
C ILE A 56 1.32 3.10 1.84
N SER A 57 0.89 2.21 0.96
CA SER A 57 -0.50 2.16 0.51
C SER A 57 -1.46 1.88 1.68
N LYS A 58 -2.58 2.60 1.72
CA LYS A 58 -3.66 2.26 2.67
C LYS A 58 -4.15 0.83 2.52
N TYR A 59 -4.09 0.27 1.31
CA TYR A 59 -4.53 -1.10 1.03
C TYR A 59 -3.61 -2.17 1.64
N ALA A 60 -2.37 -1.84 1.95
CA ALA A 60 -1.47 -2.74 2.68
C ALA A 60 -1.76 -2.76 4.19
N ILE A 61 -2.44 -1.73 4.72
CA ILE A 61 -2.63 -1.49 6.14
C ILE A 61 -4.01 -1.92 6.60
N SER A 62 -4.08 -2.74 7.64
CA SER A 62 -5.31 -3.08 8.35
C SER A 62 -5.73 -1.96 9.31
N LYS A 63 -4.82 -1.57 10.19
CA LYS A 63 -5.08 -0.59 11.26
C LYS A 63 -3.84 0.20 11.65
N ILE A 64 -4.04 1.34 12.29
CA ILE A 64 -3.01 2.13 12.97
C ILE A 64 -3.44 2.30 14.42
N THR A 65 -2.55 1.99 15.35
CA THR A 65 -2.77 2.14 16.79
C THR A 65 -1.86 3.25 17.33
N ASN A 66 -2.44 4.24 18.01
CA ASN A 66 -1.68 5.21 18.78
C ASN A 66 -1.22 4.55 20.08
N LYS A 67 0.09 4.46 20.30
CA LYS A 67 0.68 3.77 21.45
C LYS A 67 0.49 4.51 22.78
N GLN A 68 0.28 5.81 22.74
CA GLN A 68 0.10 6.63 23.94
C GLN A 68 -1.33 6.56 24.46
N THR A 69 -2.32 6.57 23.54
CA THR A 69 -3.74 6.58 23.90
C THR A 69 -4.41 5.22 23.76
N ASN A 70 -3.72 4.22 23.19
CA ASN A 70 -4.25 2.91 22.80
C ASN A 70 -5.45 2.97 21.84
N GLN A 71 -5.68 4.13 21.21
CA GLN A 71 -6.72 4.27 20.21
C GLN A 71 -6.30 3.61 18.90
N THR A 72 -7.20 2.80 18.36
CA THR A 72 -6.98 2.08 17.10
C THR A 72 -7.92 2.60 16.03
N GLN A 73 -7.36 2.98 14.88
CA GLN A 73 -8.09 3.37 13.69
C GLN A 73 -7.96 2.28 12.62
N LYS A 74 -9.08 1.74 12.17
CA LYS A 74 -9.12 0.86 10.99
C LYS A 74 -8.84 1.67 9.73
N ILE A 75 -7.94 1.20 8.87
CA ILE A 75 -7.52 1.88 7.65
C ILE A 75 -8.15 1.27 6.41
N SER A 76 -8.12 -0.06 6.28
CA SER A 76 -8.78 -0.74 5.18
C SER A 76 -9.25 -2.14 5.57
N ASP A 77 -10.17 -2.68 4.78
CA ASP A 77 -10.57 -4.09 4.87
C ASP A 77 -9.66 -4.97 4.02
N LYS A 78 -9.43 -6.20 4.49
CA LYS A 78 -8.72 -7.21 3.69
C LYS A 78 -9.63 -7.68 2.56
N ILE A 79 -9.18 -7.51 1.32
CA ILE A 79 -9.87 -8.03 0.13
C ILE A 79 -9.46 -9.48 -0.06
N ILE A 80 -10.45 -10.38 -0.03
CA ILE A 80 -10.24 -11.82 -0.24
C ILE A 80 -10.84 -12.17 -1.60
N VAL A 81 -10.02 -12.79 -2.44
CA VAL A 81 -10.38 -13.22 -3.78
C VAL A 81 -10.09 -14.73 -3.87
N ASN A 82 -11.13 -15.54 -4.04
CA ASN A 82 -11.03 -17.00 -4.01
C ASN A 82 -11.20 -17.65 -5.39
N SER A 83 -11.82 -16.93 -6.33
CA SER A 83 -12.16 -17.49 -7.64
C SER A 83 -12.19 -16.40 -8.72
N LYS A 84 -12.20 -16.83 -9.99
CA LYS A 84 -12.40 -15.93 -11.13
C LYS A 84 -13.69 -15.12 -11.08
N ASN A 85 -14.71 -15.61 -10.38
CA ASN A 85 -16.00 -14.92 -10.26
C ASN A 85 -15.91 -13.68 -9.37
N ASP A 86 -14.89 -13.61 -8.52
CA ASP A 86 -14.62 -12.49 -7.61
C ASP A 86 -13.88 -11.35 -8.32
N TYR A 87 -13.77 -11.37 -9.65
CA TYR A 87 -13.05 -10.36 -10.42
C TYR A 87 -13.49 -8.91 -10.12
N LYS A 88 -14.74 -8.71 -9.70
CA LYS A 88 -15.27 -7.39 -9.32
C LYS A 88 -14.60 -6.86 -8.07
N MET A 89 -14.15 -7.73 -7.16
CA MET A 89 -13.44 -7.37 -5.93
C MET A 89 -11.99 -6.97 -6.19
N VAL A 90 -11.40 -7.43 -7.32
CA VAL A 90 -10.03 -7.02 -7.68
C VAL A 90 -9.99 -5.52 -7.93
N THR A 91 -9.14 -4.84 -7.19
CA THR A 91 -8.98 -3.39 -7.24
C THR A 91 -7.85 -3.01 -8.19
N VAL A 92 -8.14 -2.09 -9.13
CA VAL A 92 -7.11 -1.51 -9.99
C VAL A 92 -6.51 -0.31 -9.26
N LEU A 93 -5.19 -0.34 -9.07
CA LEU A 93 -4.43 0.69 -8.38
C LEU A 93 -3.46 1.38 -9.36
N PRO A 94 -3.32 2.69 -9.30
CA PRO A 94 -2.17 3.36 -9.88
C PRO A 94 -0.88 2.82 -9.24
N GLN A 95 0.21 2.79 -9.99
CA GLN A 95 1.48 2.18 -9.54
C GLN A 95 2.02 2.82 -8.24
N GLU A 96 1.86 4.12 -8.08
CA GLU A 96 2.25 4.84 -6.87
C GLU A 96 1.46 4.42 -5.62
N LYS A 97 0.32 3.75 -5.79
CA LYS A 97 -0.51 3.24 -4.69
C LYS A 97 -0.33 1.74 -4.42
N THR A 98 0.71 1.13 -4.95
CA THR A 98 1.06 -0.28 -4.68
C THR A 98 2.17 -0.43 -3.64
N ILE A 99 2.73 0.67 -3.14
CA ILE A 99 3.83 0.67 -2.15
C ILE A 99 3.43 -0.10 -0.90
N GLY A 100 4.26 -1.07 -0.51
CA GLY A 100 3.99 -1.94 0.65
C GLY A 100 3.14 -3.18 0.33
N LEU A 101 2.67 -3.34 -0.91
CA LEU A 101 2.13 -4.59 -1.44
C LEU A 101 3.25 -5.37 -2.13
N LYS A 102 3.14 -6.69 -2.16
CA LYS A 102 4.11 -7.58 -2.79
C LYS A 102 3.68 -7.90 -4.22
N GLU A 103 4.59 -7.77 -5.18
CA GLU A 103 4.37 -8.23 -6.54
C GLU A 103 4.20 -9.75 -6.57
N ALA A 104 3.17 -10.22 -7.26
CA ALA A 104 2.80 -11.63 -7.35
C ALA A 104 2.91 -12.19 -8.76
N ALA A 105 2.55 -11.40 -9.79
CA ALA A 105 2.62 -11.81 -11.17
C ALA A 105 2.68 -10.61 -12.12
N ASN A 106 3.28 -10.81 -13.29
CA ASN A 106 3.25 -9.86 -14.38
C ASN A 106 2.43 -10.46 -15.54
N PHE A 107 1.48 -9.69 -16.07
CA PHE A 107 0.65 -10.03 -17.22
C PHE A 107 1.05 -9.13 -18.39
N THR A 108 1.81 -9.68 -19.34
CA THR A 108 2.28 -8.96 -20.52
C THR A 108 1.43 -9.29 -21.75
N GLY A 109 1.35 -8.33 -22.68
CA GLY A 109 0.75 -8.56 -24.01
C GLY A 109 -0.76 -8.74 -24.01
N VAL A 110 -1.46 -8.35 -22.92
CA VAL A 110 -2.92 -8.43 -22.87
C VAL A 110 -3.50 -7.36 -23.77
N SER A 111 -3.80 -7.71 -25.01
CA SER A 111 -4.53 -6.84 -25.95
C SER A 111 -5.86 -7.49 -26.31
N THR A 112 -6.92 -6.69 -26.30
CA THR A 112 -8.25 -7.10 -26.76
C THR A 112 -8.69 -6.27 -27.95
N ARG A 113 -7.73 -5.77 -28.74
CA ARG A 113 -8.05 -4.94 -29.88
C ARG A 113 -8.88 -5.73 -30.89
N THR A 114 -10.19 -5.60 -30.82
CA THR A 114 -11.11 -6.11 -31.82
C THR A 114 -11.22 -5.06 -32.92
N LYS A 115 -11.01 -5.47 -34.16
CA LYS A 115 -11.08 -4.57 -35.32
C LYS A 115 -12.47 -3.91 -35.39
N GLY A 116 -12.52 -2.58 -35.29
CA GLY A 116 -13.76 -1.80 -35.37
C GLY A 116 -14.38 -1.38 -34.02
N GLU A 117 -13.83 -1.78 -32.87
CA GLU A 117 -14.33 -1.32 -31.57
C GLU A 117 -13.69 0.02 -31.13
N PRO A 118 -14.45 0.89 -30.44
CA PRO A 118 -13.92 2.12 -29.88
C PRO A 118 -12.81 1.85 -28.84
N PRO A 119 -11.77 2.72 -28.75
CA PRO A 119 -10.67 2.53 -27.79
C PRO A 119 -11.12 2.38 -26.34
N ILE A 120 -12.19 3.06 -25.94
CA ILE A 120 -12.74 3.01 -24.58
C ILE A 120 -13.33 1.63 -24.26
N ALA A 121 -14.01 0.99 -25.22
CA ALA A 121 -14.57 -0.35 -25.05
C ALA A 121 -13.43 -1.38 -24.88
N ASN A 122 -12.37 -1.27 -25.68
CA ASN A 122 -11.17 -2.11 -25.59
C ASN A 122 -10.48 -1.99 -24.23
N LYS A 123 -10.34 -0.77 -23.68
CA LYS A 123 -9.76 -0.54 -22.36
C LYS A 123 -10.55 -1.23 -21.25
N LYS A 124 -11.88 -1.10 -21.28
CA LYS A 124 -12.78 -1.73 -20.30
C LYS A 124 -12.72 -3.26 -20.36
N GLN A 125 -12.73 -3.83 -21.57
CA GLN A 125 -12.63 -5.29 -21.76
C GLN A 125 -11.26 -5.81 -21.32
N THR A 126 -10.17 -5.12 -21.64
CA THR A 126 -8.82 -5.47 -21.20
C THR A 126 -8.72 -5.46 -19.69
N ALA A 127 -9.20 -4.40 -19.03
CA ALA A 127 -9.21 -4.31 -17.57
C ALA A 127 -10.03 -5.47 -16.95
N MET A 128 -11.18 -5.82 -17.53
CA MET A 128 -12.01 -6.94 -17.05
C MET A 128 -11.27 -8.28 -17.18
N ARG A 129 -10.59 -8.53 -18.31
CA ARG A 129 -9.79 -9.76 -18.50
C ARG A 129 -8.65 -9.85 -17.50
N ILE A 130 -7.90 -8.77 -17.29
CA ILE A 130 -6.82 -8.70 -16.31
C ILE A 130 -7.36 -8.98 -14.90
N LYS A 131 -8.46 -8.34 -14.50
CA LYS A 131 -9.11 -8.58 -13.22
C LYS A 131 -9.56 -10.04 -13.07
N THR A 132 -10.14 -10.62 -14.10
CA THR A 132 -10.57 -12.05 -14.08
C THR A 132 -9.39 -12.99 -13.95
N GLN A 133 -8.28 -12.71 -14.66
CA GLN A 133 -7.05 -13.49 -14.58
C GLN A 133 -6.38 -13.35 -13.21
N SER A 134 -6.36 -12.15 -12.65
CA SER A 134 -5.88 -11.87 -11.30
C SER A 134 -6.71 -12.62 -10.26
N ALA A 135 -8.04 -12.54 -10.38
CA ALA A 135 -8.98 -13.21 -9.48
C ALA A 135 -8.83 -14.73 -9.51
N SER A 136 -8.61 -15.33 -10.68
CA SER A 136 -8.40 -16.78 -10.80
C SER A 136 -7.16 -17.30 -10.06
N LYS A 137 -6.22 -16.40 -9.73
CA LYS A 137 -5.00 -16.67 -8.99
C LYS A 137 -5.01 -16.15 -7.54
N GLY A 138 -6.16 -15.60 -7.11
CA GLY A 138 -6.31 -15.05 -5.75
C GLY A 138 -5.60 -13.71 -5.51
N TYR A 139 -5.29 -12.95 -6.56
CA TYR A 139 -4.60 -11.66 -6.42
C TYR A 139 -5.61 -10.51 -6.32
N PRO A 140 -5.66 -9.79 -5.18
CA PRO A 140 -6.68 -8.77 -4.93
C PRO A 140 -6.40 -7.43 -5.59
N PHE A 141 -5.17 -7.17 -6.06
CA PHE A 141 -4.80 -5.88 -6.64
C PHE A 141 -4.08 -6.05 -7.96
N VAL A 142 -4.29 -5.09 -8.87
CA VAL A 142 -3.56 -4.99 -10.13
C VAL A 142 -3.22 -3.51 -10.42
N SER A 143 -2.03 -3.28 -10.97
CA SER A 143 -1.71 -2.03 -11.65
C SER A 143 -1.69 -2.28 -13.14
N ILE A 144 -2.35 -1.43 -13.93
CA ILE A 144 -2.46 -1.58 -15.39
C ILE A 144 -1.84 -0.37 -16.05
N VAL A 145 -0.85 -0.60 -16.91
CA VAL A 145 -0.15 0.44 -17.66
C VAL A 145 -0.36 0.21 -19.15
N GLU A 146 -0.81 1.25 -19.83
CA GLU A 146 -0.92 1.27 -21.29
C GLU A 146 0.43 1.67 -21.89
N LYS A 147 0.95 0.85 -22.79
CA LYS A 147 2.21 1.10 -23.50
C LYS A 147 1.95 1.93 -24.76
N ALA A 148 3.01 2.55 -25.28
CA ALA A 148 2.96 3.37 -26.48
C ALA A 148 2.47 2.62 -27.74
N ASP A 149 2.65 1.29 -27.78
CA ASP A 149 2.18 0.41 -28.86
C ASP A 149 0.69 0.01 -28.71
N GLY A 150 -0.02 0.56 -27.74
CA GLY A 150 -1.43 0.27 -27.44
C GLY A 150 -1.66 -1.09 -26.76
N LYS A 151 -0.60 -1.77 -26.34
CA LYS A 151 -0.71 -2.96 -25.48
C LYS A 151 -0.76 -2.57 -24.01
N TYR A 152 -1.27 -3.49 -23.20
CA TYR A 152 -1.33 -3.32 -21.76
C TYR A 152 -0.37 -4.27 -21.06
N GLU A 153 0.32 -3.74 -20.09
CA GLU A 153 0.99 -4.51 -19.05
C GLU A 153 0.24 -4.36 -17.74
N ALA A 154 0.15 -5.44 -17.00
CA ALA A 154 -0.42 -5.39 -15.68
C ALA A 154 0.43 -6.18 -14.69
N ILE A 155 0.65 -5.59 -13.52
CA ILE A 155 1.32 -6.24 -12.40
C ILE A 155 0.28 -6.52 -11.35
N ALA A 156 0.17 -7.78 -10.93
CA ALA A 156 -0.69 -8.18 -9.82
C ALA A 156 0.07 -8.13 -8.50
N TYR A 157 -0.65 -7.77 -7.44
CA TYR A 157 -0.09 -7.63 -6.09
C TYR A 157 -0.94 -8.37 -5.07
N VAL A 158 -0.24 -8.79 -4.00
CA VAL A 158 -0.82 -9.40 -2.78
C VAL A 158 -0.36 -8.60 -1.55
N TYR A 159 -0.89 -8.98 -0.39
CA TYR A 159 -0.51 -8.39 0.91
C TYR A 159 0.88 -8.81 1.35
#